data_110aba4b26eff5ef368dfa1bf438eb4e
#
_entry.id   110aba4b26eff5ef368dfa1bf438eb4e
#
_cell.length_a   1.000
_cell.length_b   1.000
_cell.length_c   1.000
_cell.angle_alpha   90.00
_cell.angle_beta   90.00
_cell.angle_gamma   90.00
#
_symmetry.space_group_name_H-M   'P 1'
#
loop_
_entity.id
_entity.type
_entity.pdbx_description
1 polymer ?
#
loop_
_entity_poly.entity_id
_entity_poly.type
_entity_poly.pdbx_seq_one_letter_code
_entity_poly.pdbx_strand_id
1 'polypeptide(L)'
;MLSVLIPIYNFDIRAFAKQLSDQAQSLEVEVEIICLDDKSDAQFNALHAELSAYPSVKYIASEINLGRSAIRNKLASLARFENLLYLDCDGACVSEYYLKNYLNYLPNYDVIYGGRVYQEDRPEDINYHFHWYCGTAREEIPVEIRKEQPYKSFMTNNFLIRKEIYNKV
;
A
#
# COMPACT_ATOMS: atom_id res chain seq x y z
N MET A 1 5.13 14.00 -8.10
CA MET A 1 4.85 12.76 -8.83
C MET A 1 5.06 11.57 -7.89
N LEU A 2 4.15 10.56 -7.93
CA LEU A 2 4.11 9.47 -6.96
C LEU A 2 3.75 8.15 -7.65
N SER A 3 4.50 7.08 -7.40
CA SER A 3 4.14 5.70 -7.77
C SER A 3 3.61 4.97 -6.54
N VAL A 4 2.33 4.60 -6.56
CA VAL A 4 1.70 3.73 -5.55
C VAL A 4 1.86 2.30 -6.00
N LEU A 5 2.44 1.45 -5.17
CA LEU A 5 2.89 0.11 -5.50
C LEU A 5 2.19 -0.92 -4.60
N ILE A 6 1.36 -1.78 -5.19
CA ILE A 6 0.52 -2.72 -4.46
C ILE A 6 0.81 -4.15 -4.94
N PRO A 7 1.52 -4.97 -4.14
CA PRO A 7 1.62 -6.39 -4.39
C PRO A 7 0.30 -7.07 -4.01
N ILE A 8 -0.22 -7.95 -4.88
CA ILE A 8 -1.48 -8.65 -4.67
C ILE A 8 -1.23 -10.16 -4.65
N TYR A 9 -1.89 -10.86 -3.71
CA TYR A 9 -1.98 -12.30 -3.72
C TYR A 9 -3.27 -12.77 -3.05
N ASN A 10 -4.16 -13.39 -3.82
CA ASN A 10 -5.42 -13.97 -3.36
C ASN A 10 -6.29 -13.01 -2.52
N PHE A 11 -6.40 -11.75 -2.92
CA PHE A 11 -7.17 -10.72 -2.23
C PHE A 11 -7.90 -9.80 -3.22
N ASP A 12 -9.16 -9.47 -2.96
CA ASP A 12 -9.92 -8.53 -3.79
C ASP A 12 -9.63 -7.09 -3.41
N ILE A 13 -8.87 -6.38 -4.24
CA ILE A 13 -8.43 -5.01 -3.97
C ILE A 13 -9.27 -3.94 -4.67
N ARG A 14 -10.36 -4.30 -5.36
CA ARG A 14 -11.12 -3.37 -6.22
C ARG A 14 -11.59 -2.13 -5.47
N ALA A 15 -12.14 -2.30 -4.27
CA ALA A 15 -12.59 -1.18 -3.45
C ALA A 15 -11.42 -0.26 -3.06
N PHE A 16 -10.28 -0.83 -2.63
CA PHE A 16 -9.11 -0.07 -2.26
C PHE A 16 -8.47 0.65 -3.45
N ALA A 17 -8.31 -0.04 -4.58
CA ALA A 17 -7.79 0.56 -5.82
C ALA A 17 -8.69 1.70 -6.32
N LYS A 18 -10.01 1.57 -6.20
CA LYS A 18 -10.97 2.63 -6.55
C LYS A 18 -10.78 3.86 -5.66
N GLN A 19 -10.68 3.69 -4.34
CA GLN A 19 -10.42 4.79 -3.41
C GLN A 19 -9.12 5.54 -3.75
N LEU A 20 -8.04 4.80 -4.02
CA LEU A 20 -6.76 5.39 -4.41
C LEU A 20 -6.83 6.10 -5.76
N SER A 21 -7.53 5.53 -6.74
CA SER A 21 -7.75 6.14 -8.05
C SER A 21 -8.52 7.47 -7.93
N ASP A 22 -9.58 7.52 -7.13
CA ASP A 22 -10.37 8.74 -6.93
C ASP A 22 -9.53 9.83 -6.26
N GLN A 23 -8.72 9.48 -5.26
CA GLN A 23 -7.80 10.43 -4.64
C GLN A 23 -6.73 10.92 -5.62
N ALA A 24 -6.16 10.01 -6.43
CA ALA A 24 -5.15 10.37 -7.42
C ALA A 24 -5.65 11.41 -8.42
N GLN A 25 -6.91 11.30 -8.85
CA GLN A 25 -7.53 12.27 -9.77
C GLN A 25 -7.75 13.66 -9.16
N SER A 26 -7.88 13.74 -7.84
CA SER A 26 -8.08 15.03 -7.12
C SER A 26 -6.78 15.79 -6.87
N LEU A 27 -5.62 15.20 -7.18
CA LEU A 27 -4.30 15.77 -6.90
C LEU A 27 -3.78 16.55 -8.11
N GLU A 28 -3.08 17.64 -7.85
CA GLU A 28 -2.40 18.46 -8.88
C GLU A 28 -1.11 17.82 -9.40
N VAL A 29 -0.66 16.72 -8.79
CA VAL A 29 0.55 16.00 -9.17
C VAL A 29 0.21 14.68 -9.85
N GLU A 30 1.06 14.25 -10.77
CA GLU A 30 0.87 12.98 -11.44
C GLU A 30 1.09 11.81 -10.49
N VAL A 31 0.11 10.88 -10.45
CA VAL A 31 0.13 9.66 -9.66
C VAL A 31 -0.13 8.47 -10.58
N GLU A 32 0.67 7.42 -10.43
CA GLU A 32 0.36 6.11 -10.98
C GLU A 32 0.13 5.09 -9.85
N ILE A 33 -0.73 4.12 -10.09
CA ILE A 33 -1.03 3.03 -9.16
C ILE A 33 -0.73 1.72 -9.88
N ILE A 34 0.29 1.00 -9.45
CA ILE A 34 0.69 -0.27 -10.04
C ILE A 34 0.27 -1.41 -9.12
N CYS A 35 -0.71 -2.18 -9.59
CA CYS A 35 -1.21 -3.38 -8.95
C CYS A 35 -0.54 -4.59 -9.61
N LEU A 36 0.41 -5.24 -8.92
CA LEU A 36 1.13 -6.41 -9.43
C LEU A 36 0.64 -7.66 -8.70
N ASP A 37 -0.01 -8.53 -9.43
CA ASP A 37 -0.56 -9.79 -8.92
C ASP A 37 0.51 -10.88 -8.95
N ASP A 38 0.77 -11.49 -7.80
CA ASP A 38 1.79 -12.53 -7.59
C ASP A 38 1.26 -13.94 -7.90
N LYS A 39 0.53 -14.07 -9.02
CA LYS A 39 -0.11 -15.31 -9.46
C LYS A 39 -1.22 -15.76 -8.50
N SER A 40 -2.21 -14.90 -8.30
CA SER A 40 -3.43 -15.26 -7.59
C SER A 40 -4.24 -16.33 -8.32
N ASP A 41 -5.15 -16.98 -7.60
CA ASP A 41 -6.07 -17.96 -8.13
C ASP A 41 -7.01 -17.34 -9.19
N ALA A 42 -7.50 -18.16 -10.11
CA ALA A 42 -8.28 -17.70 -11.27
C ALA A 42 -9.52 -16.84 -10.91
N GLN A 43 -10.14 -17.10 -9.76
CA GLN A 43 -11.28 -16.30 -9.28
C GLN A 43 -10.91 -14.83 -9.03
N PHE A 44 -9.71 -14.56 -8.52
CA PHE A 44 -9.22 -13.19 -8.28
C PHE A 44 -8.81 -12.51 -9.60
N ASN A 45 -8.18 -13.25 -10.51
CA ASN A 45 -7.80 -12.72 -11.82
C ASN A 45 -9.02 -12.16 -12.59
N ALA A 46 -10.16 -12.85 -12.53
CA ALA A 46 -11.39 -12.38 -13.15
C ALA A 46 -11.90 -11.06 -12.54
N LEU A 47 -11.81 -10.91 -11.22
CA LEU A 47 -12.17 -9.68 -10.52
C LEU A 47 -11.21 -8.53 -10.86
N HIS A 48 -9.90 -8.81 -10.90
CA HIS A 48 -8.88 -7.81 -11.13
C HIS A 48 -8.83 -7.28 -12.57
N ALA A 49 -9.49 -7.94 -13.53
CA ALA A 49 -9.63 -7.42 -14.88
C ALA A 49 -10.31 -6.02 -14.92
N GLU A 50 -11.16 -5.71 -13.94
CA GLU A 50 -11.82 -4.41 -13.81
C GLU A 50 -10.87 -3.29 -13.40
N LEU A 51 -9.74 -3.59 -12.76
CA LEU A 51 -8.80 -2.59 -12.22
C LEU A 51 -8.24 -1.65 -13.29
N SER A 52 -8.04 -2.19 -14.50
CA SER A 52 -7.53 -1.39 -15.63
C SER A 52 -8.52 -0.34 -16.15
N ALA A 53 -9.79 -0.39 -15.71
CA ALA A 53 -10.79 0.62 -16.04
C ALA A 53 -10.68 1.85 -15.11
N TYR A 54 -9.98 1.74 -13.97
CA TYR A 54 -9.82 2.86 -13.05
C TYR A 54 -8.69 3.79 -13.53
N PRO A 55 -8.93 5.11 -13.60
CA PRO A 55 -7.89 6.06 -13.96
C PRO A 55 -6.65 5.92 -13.08
N SER A 56 -5.48 6.11 -13.69
CA SER A 56 -4.16 5.99 -13.03
C SER A 56 -3.79 4.60 -12.53
N VAL A 57 -4.66 3.58 -12.68
CA VAL A 57 -4.40 2.20 -12.24
C VAL A 57 -3.88 1.35 -13.40
N LYS A 58 -2.79 0.64 -13.14
CA LYS A 58 -2.22 -0.37 -14.02
C LYS A 58 -2.20 -1.71 -13.29
N TYR A 59 -2.96 -2.68 -13.81
CA TYR A 59 -2.93 -4.06 -13.34
C TYR A 59 -1.97 -4.90 -14.18
N ILE A 60 -1.16 -5.71 -13.51
CA ILE A 60 -0.21 -6.64 -14.13
C ILE A 60 -0.30 -7.97 -13.41
N ALA A 61 -0.54 -9.07 -14.12
CA ALA A 61 -0.48 -10.42 -13.57
C ALA A 61 0.89 -11.06 -13.82
N SER A 62 1.49 -11.63 -12.79
CA SER A 62 2.71 -12.42 -12.91
C SER A 62 2.38 -13.86 -13.33
N GLU A 63 3.20 -14.43 -14.19
CA GLU A 63 3.06 -15.84 -14.61
C GLU A 63 3.50 -16.83 -13.52
N ILE A 64 4.33 -16.37 -12.58
CA ILE A 64 4.85 -17.16 -11.45
C ILE A 64 4.67 -16.40 -10.14
N ASN A 65 4.58 -17.12 -9.04
CA ASN A 65 4.63 -16.53 -7.72
C ASN A 65 6.08 -16.15 -7.39
N LEU A 66 6.33 -14.85 -7.23
CA LEU A 66 7.66 -14.27 -6.96
C LEU A 66 7.97 -14.24 -5.46
N GLY A 67 6.94 -14.19 -4.63
CA GLY A 67 7.05 -14.00 -3.19
C GLY A 67 7.29 -12.54 -2.78
N ARG A 68 7.16 -12.29 -1.47
CA ARG A 68 6.99 -10.95 -0.88
C ARG A 68 8.10 -9.95 -1.22
N SER A 69 9.36 -10.37 -1.26
CA SER A 69 10.49 -9.46 -1.53
C SER A 69 10.65 -9.20 -3.03
N ALA A 70 10.64 -10.28 -3.84
CA ALA A 70 10.88 -10.13 -5.28
C ALA A 70 9.76 -9.37 -5.99
N ILE A 71 8.48 -9.53 -5.57
CA ILE A 71 7.37 -8.76 -6.14
C ILE A 71 7.51 -7.26 -5.83
N ARG A 72 7.96 -6.88 -4.62
CA ARG A 72 8.22 -5.46 -4.29
C ARG A 72 9.37 -4.89 -5.12
N ASN A 73 10.45 -5.64 -5.32
CA ASN A 73 11.55 -5.21 -6.19
C ASN A 73 11.09 -5.06 -7.65
N LYS A 74 10.24 -5.97 -8.12
CA LYS A 74 9.64 -5.87 -9.45
C LYS A 74 8.77 -4.62 -9.58
N LEU A 75 7.94 -4.32 -8.59
CA LEU A 75 7.14 -3.09 -8.53
C LEU A 75 8.01 -1.83 -8.60
N ALA A 76 9.10 -1.77 -7.81
CA ALA A 76 10.05 -0.65 -7.88
C ALA A 76 10.65 -0.48 -9.28
N SER A 77 10.97 -1.58 -9.97
CA SER A 77 11.52 -1.54 -11.33
C SER A 77 10.52 -1.03 -12.37
N LEU A 78 9.22 -1.26 -12.17
CA LEU A 78 8.13 -0.83 -13.05
C LEU A 78 7.70 0.62 -12.81
N ALA A 79 8.00 1.17 -11.63
CA ALA A 79 7.61 2.51 -11.24
C ALA A 79 8.31 3.58 -12.10
N ARG A 80 7.52 4.56 -12.61
CA ARG A 80 8.03 5.68 -13.40
C ARG A 80 8.60 6.81 -12.54
N PHE A 81 8.10 6.97 -11.30
CA PHE A 81 8.43 8.12 -10.46
C PHE A 81 9.41 7.75 -9.35
N GLU A 82 10.10 8.78 -8.85
CA GLU A 82 11.12 8.65 -7.81
C GLU A 82 10.56 8.42 -6.41
N ASN A 83 9.29 8.73 -6.18
CA ASN A 83 8.65 8.53 -4.88
C ASN A 83 7.80 7.27 -4.94
N LEU A 84 8.16 6.25 -4.17
CA LEU A 84 7.52 4.95 -4.15
C LEU A 84 6.71 4.81 -2.87
N LEU A 85 5.38 4.71 -2.97
CA LEU A 85 4.48 4.41 -1.85
C LEU A 85 4.06 2.95 -1.93
N TYR A 86 4.60 2.12 -1.04
CA TYR A 86 4.19 0.73 -0.90
C TYR A 86 2.98 0.60 0.01
N LEU A 87 1.97 -0.13 -0.45
CA LEU A 87 0.77 -0.46 0.32
C LEU A 87 0.48 -1.95 0.20
N ASP A 88 0.20 -2.63 1.31
CA ASP A 88 -0.30 -4.00 1.27
C ASP A 88 -1.76 -4.01 0.77
N CYS A 89 -2.14 -5.06 0.05
CA CYS A 89 -3.43 -5.15 -0.65
C CYS A 89 -4.63 -5.28 0.29
N ASP A 90 -4.42 -5.69 1.55
CA ASP A 90 -5.43 -5.85 2.59
C ASP A 90 -5.68 -4.57 3.41
N GLY A 91 -5.15 -3.45 2.94
CA GLY A 91 -5.34 -2.13 3.53
C GLY A 91 -6.61 -1.41 3.05
N ALA A 92 -6.89 -0.27 3.69
CA ALA A 92 -7.89 0.70 3.26
C ALA A 92 -7.41 2.13 3.52
N CYS A 93 -7.91 3.10 2.74
CA CYS A 93 -7.63 4.50 3.04
C CYS A 93 -8.40 4.93 4.30
N VAL A 94 -7.67 5.40 5.30
CA VAL A 94 -8.26 5.92 6.55
C VAL A 94 -8.85 7.33 6.39
N SER A 95 -8.62 7.97 5.25
CA SER A 95 -9.05 9.35 4.99
C SER A 95 -9.12 9.59 3.48
N GLU A 96 -9.97 10.53 3.06
CA GLU A 96 -10.03 11.05 1.68
C GLU A 96 -8.77 11.84 1.26
N TYR A 97 -7.93 12.21 2.22
CA TYR A 97 -6.66 12.91 1.99
C TYR A 97 -5.44 12.01 2.12
N TYR A 98 -5.62 10.69 2.05
CA TYR A 98 -4.57 9.72 2.33
C TYR A 98 -3.31 9.93 1.48
N LEU A 99 -3.44 10.00 0.15
CA LEU A 99 -2.31 10.26 -0.75
C LEU A 99 -1.74 11.68 -0.58
N LYS A 100 -2.62 12.68 -0.39
CA LYS A 100 -2.21 14.07 -0.16
C LYS A 100 -1.35 14.21 1.08
N ASN A 101 -1.67 13.47 2.14
CA ASN A 101 -0.89 13.49 3.38
C ASN A 101 0.56 13.03 3.16
N TYR A 102 0.78 11.98 2.36
CA TYR A 102 2.15 11.57 2.00
C TYR A 102 2.88 12.65 1.20
N LEU A 103 2.23 13.25 0.22
CA LEU A 103 2.82 14.30 -0.61
C LEU A 103 3.25 15.52 0.20
N ASN A 104 2.52 15.89 1.23
CA ASN A 104 2.85 17.01 2.12
C ASN A 104 4.17 16.81 2.88
N TYR A 105 4.56 15.57 3.14
CA TYR A 105 5.80 15.23 3.86
C TYR A 105 7.00 15.01 2.93
N LEU A 106 6.77 14.73 1.64
CA LEU A 106 7.82 14.40 0.67
C LEU A 106 8.99 15.40 0.58
N PRO A 107 8.77 16.73 0.65
CA PRO A 107 9.88 17.67 0.53
C PRO A 107 10.91 17.55 1.65
N ASN A 108 10.53 16.98 2.80
CA ASN A 108 11.32 16.99 4.02
C ASN A 108 11.85 15.61 4.43
N TYR A 109 11.35 14.53 3.85
CA TYR A 109 11.68 13.16 4.29
C TYR A 109 11.89 12.22 3.11
N ASP A 110 12.93 11.41 3.21
CA ASP A 110 13.26 10.39 2.21
C ASP A 110 12.51 9.07 2.44
N VAL A 111 12.13 8.82 3.70
CA VAL A 111 11.34 7.65 4.12
C VAL A 111 10.24 8.11 5.06
N ILE A 112 9.00 7.70 4.76
CA ILE A 112 7.82 8.03 5.56
C ILE A 112 7.07 6.75 5.87
N TYR A 113 6.87 6.44 7.14
CA TYR A 113 6.00 5.34 7.57
C TYR A 113 4.63 5.87 8.01
N GLY A 114 3.58 5.42 7.35
CA GLY A 114 2.22 5.88 7.60
C GLY A 114 1.59 5.38 8.91
N GLY A 115 2.09 4.26 9.41
CA GLY A 115 1.50 3.61 10.58
C GLY A 115 0.37 2.65 10.20
N ARG A 116 -0.33 2.17 11.22
CA ARG A 116 -1.47 1.25 11.09
C ARG A 116 -2.52 1.61 12.13
N VAL A 117 -3.77 1.48 11.75
CA VAL A 117 -4.94 1.51 12.64
C VAL A 117 -5.86 0.35 12.28
N TYR A 118 -6.58 -0.13 13.23
CA TYR A 118 -7.61 -1.15 13.06
C TYR A 118 -8.99 -0.50 13.22
N GLN A 119 -10.03 -1.15 12.73
CA GLN A 119 -11.40 -0.69 12.99
C GLN A 119 -11.70 -0.70 14.50
N GLU A 120 -12.48 0.28 14.97
CA GLU A 120 -12.80 0.42 16.40
C GLU A 120 -13.57 -0.79 16.93
N ASP A 121 -14.55 -1.25 16.14
CA ASP A 121 -15.37 -2.40 16.51
C ASP A 121 -14.64 -3.71 16.22
N ARG A 122 -14.77 -4.64 17.17
CA ARG A 122 -14.28 -6.01 16.98
C ARG A 122 -15.01 -6.66 15.80
N PRO A 123 -14.29 -7.34 14.88
CA PRO A 123 -14.92 -8.07 13.78
C PRO A 123 -16.00 -9.06 14.28
N GLU A 124 -17.08 -9.21 13.52
CA GLU A 124 -18.14 -10.18 13.85
C GLU A 124 -17.64 -11.63 13.77
N ASP A 125 -16.79 -11.93 12.78
CA ASP A 125 -16.21 -13.26 12.61
C ASP A 125 -15.13 -13.52 13.66
N ILE A 126 -15.36 -14.55 14.49
CA ILE A 126 -14.48 -14.98 15.59
C ILE A 126 -13.05 -15.33 15.10
N ASN A 127 -12.90 -15.75 13.85
CA ASN A 127 -11.59 -16.11 13.28
C ASN A 127 -10.65 -14.89 13.21
N TYR A 128 -11.17 -13.68 13.16
CA TYR A 128 -10.39 -12.44 13.14
C TYR A 128 -10.16 -11.81 14.51
N HIS A 129 -10.81 -12.31 15.58
CA HIS A 129 -10.71 -11.69 16.93
C HIS A 129 -9.29 -11.64 17.45
N PHE A 130 -8.54 -12.75 17.32
CA PHE A 130 -7.15 -12.79 17.79
C PHE A 130 -6.26 -11.83 17.03
N HIS A 131 -6.40 -11.79 15.72
CA HIS A 131 -5.65 -10.86 14.87
C HIS A 131 -5.97 -9.41 15.21
N TRP A 132 -7.25 -9.08 15.33
CA TRP A 132 -7.70 -7.75 15.70
C TRP A 132 -7.17 -7.33 17.07
N TYR A 133 -7.29 -8.20 18.08
CA TYR A 133 -6.80 -7.92 19.43
C TYR A 133 -5.27 -7.72 19.47
N CYS A 134 -4.52 -8.56 18.80
CA CYS A 134 -3.06 -8.40 18.72
C CYS A 134 -2.67 -7.14 17.96
N GLY A 135 -3.39 -6.83 16.89
CA GLY A 135 -3.15 -5.65 16.06
C GLY A 135 -3.39 -4.36 16.84
N THR A 136 -4.55 -4.22 17.43
CA THR A 136 -4.91 -3.03 18.24
C THR A 136 -3.99 -2.84 19.45
N ALA A 137 -3.59 -3.93 20.12
CA ALA A 137 -2.77 -3.87 21.32
C ALA A 137 -1.27 -3.63 21.05
N ARG A 138 -0.76 -3.96 19.84
CA ARG A 138 0.69 -4.01 19.57
C ARG A 138 1.15 -3.25 18.34
N GLU A 139 0.28 -3.07 17.35
CA GLU A 139 0.66 -2.48 16.06
C GLU A 139 0.14 -1.04 15.90
N GLU A 140 -0.91 -0.65 16.60
CA GLU A 140 -1.39 0.73 16.69
C GLU A 140 -0.51 1.54 17.64
N ILE A 141 0.65 1.95 17.15
CA ILE A 141 1.58 2.73 17.95
C ILE A 141 1.40 4.22 17.62
N PRO A 142 1.06 5.07 18.60
CA PRO A 142 0.93 6.52 18.40
C PRO A 142 2.16 7.13 17.75
N VAL A 143 1.96 8.16 16.93
CA VAL A 143 3.04 8.80 16.16
C VAL A 143 4.13 9.39 17.06
N GLU A 144 3.76 9.90 18.24
CA GLU A 144 4.68 10.46 19.23
C GLU A 144 5.68 9.40 19.70
N ILE A 145 5.18 8.20 20.02
CA ILE A 145 6.03 7.06 20.45
C ILE A 145 6.89 6.56 19.28
N ARG A 146 6.33 6.50 18.06
CA ARG A 146 7.10 6.08 16.87
C ARG A 146 8.24 7.03 16.54
N LYS A 147 8.09 8.34 16.78
CA LYS A 147 9.11 9.35 16.53
C LYS A 147 10.33 9.18 17.43
N GLU A 148 10.17 8.68 18.63
CA GLU A 148 11.29 8.43 19.56
C GLU A 148 12.22 7.33 19.05
N GLN A 149 11.67 6.28 18.42
CA GLN A 149 12.41 5.14 17.89
C GLN A 149 11.83 4.66 16.55
N PRO A 150 11.98 5.45 15.46
CA PRO A 150 11.27 5.21 14.21
C PRO A 150 11.56 3.85 13.54
N TYR A 151 12.80 3.34 13.70
CA TYR A 151 13.19 2.04 13.16
C TYR A 151 12.60 0.84 13.92
N LYS A 152 12.18 1.01 15.17
CA LYS A 152 11.66 -0.08 16.01
C LYS A 152 10.23 -0.49 15.65
N SER A 153 9.44 0.46 15.14
CA SER A 153 8.03 0.28 14.80
C SER A 153 7.78 0.29 13.29
N PHE A 154 8.83 0.31 12.47
CA PHE A 154 8.69 0.36 11.02
C PHE A 154 8.17 -0.97 10.48
N MET A 155 7.03 -0.91 9.78
CA MET A 155 6.42 -2.05 9.11
C MET A 155 6.30 -1.78 7.60
N THR A 156 6.41 -2.83 6.79
CA THR A 156 6.44 -2.71 5.32
C THR A 156 5.08 -2.70 4.65
N ASN A 157 4.00 -2.59 5.43
CA ASN A 157 2.62 -2.59 4.95
C ASN A 157 2.17 -1.24 4.36
N ASN A 158 2.83 -0.15 4.75
CA ASN A 158 2.39 1.21 4.44
C ASN A 158 3.56 2.19 4.61
N PHE A 159 4.38 2.36 3.59
CA PHE A 159 5.52 3.28 3.65
C PHE A 159 5.85 3.90 2.30
N LEU A 160 6.35 5.12 2.34
CA LEU A 160 6.90 5.83 1.20
C LEU A 160 8.41 5.88 1.32
N ILE A 161 9.10 5.69 0.20
CA ILE A 161 10.57 5.75 0.11
C ILE A 161 11.00 6.32 -1.24
N ARG A 162 12.09 7.07 -1.28
CA ARG A 162 12.71 7.48 -2.55
C ARG A 162 13.33 6.27 -3.24
N LYS A 163 13.14 6.16 -4.55
CA LYS A 163 13.61 5.04 -5.37
C LYS A 163 15.14 4.88 -5.31
N GLU A 164 15.86 5.99 -5.28
CA GLU A 164 17.33 5.97 -5.13
C GLU A 164 17.81 5.34 -3.81
N ILE A 165 17.03 5.48 -2.73
CA ILE A 165 17.33 4.89 -1.43
C ILE A 165 16.91 3.42 -1.42
N TYR A 166 15.71 3.11 -1.95
CA TYR A 166 15.23 1.74 -2.09
C TYR A 166 16.23 0.85 -2.84
N ASN A 167 16.85 1.37 -3.90
CA ASN A 167 17.81 0.62 -4.72
C ASN A 167 19.18 0.39 -4.05
N LYS A 168 19.44 1.01 -2.88
CA LYS A 168 20.68 0.81 -2.10
C LYS A 168 20.57 -0.28 -1.04
N VAL A 169 19.37 -0.77 -0.78
CA VAL A 169 19.07 -1.80 0.22
C VAL A 169 18.55 -3.07 -0.44
#